data_2c1b93addf88f4f3e058a9680f6c3635
#
_entry.id   2c1b93addf88f4f3e058a9680f6c3635
#
_cell.length_a   1.000
_cell.length_b   1.000
_cell.length_c   1.000
_cell.angle_alpha   90.00
_cell.angle_beta   90.00
_cell.angle_gamma   90.00
#
_symmetry.space_group_name_H-M   'P 1'
#
loop_
_entity.id
_entity.type
_entity.pdbx_description
1 polymer ?
#
loop_
_entity_poly.entity_id
_entity_poly.type
_entity_poly.pdbx_seq_one_letter_code
_entity_poly.pdbx_strand_id
1 'polypeptide(L)'
;MSDQTGLSLSFLSQIERGTSSLSISSLKKISEALGIHINYFFEDEQEVQTFVVRADDHHSFTTTKGSQIYSRLTGTFNNRRLEPMKVTLPPRMHEEHPYSHSGEEFYYVLDGEVIFYVNNEKHHLYEGDTIHFPSSLIHHWENPLETESTVLSIVTPIIF
;
A
#
# COMPACT_ATOMS: atom_id res chain seq x y z
N MET A 1 -8.12 -24.34 0.56
CA MET A 1 -7.86 -23.54 1.78
C MET A 1 -6.95 -24.27 2.78
N SER A 2 -7.25 -25.49 3.26
CA SER A 2 -6.36 -26.22 4.19
C SER A 2 -4.93 -26.35 3.64
N ASP A 3 -4.77 -26.78 2.39
CA ASP A 3 -3.46 -26.95 1.75
C ASP A 3 -2.72 -25.63 1.53
N GLN A 4 -3.43 -24.53 1.36
CA GLN A 4 -2.86 -23.18 1.14
C GLN A 4 -2.45 -22.50 2.45
N THR A 5 -3.20 -22.75 3.53
CA THR A 5 -2.97 -22.12 4.83
C THR A 5 -2.11 -22.94 5.78
N GLY A 6 -2.00 -24.26 5.53
CA GLY A 6 -1.41 -25.22 6.47
C GLY A 6 -2.22 -25.39 7.77
N LEU A 7 -3.50 -24.93 7.79
CA LEU A 7 -4.42 -25.12 8.91
C LEU A 7 -5.30 -26.35 8.67
N SER A 8 -5.60 -27.10 9.75
CA SER A 8 -6.42 -28.31 9.63
C SER A 8 -7.88 -27.99 9.23
N LEU A 9 -8.52 -28.87 8.50
CA LEU A 9 -9.94 -28.73 8.11
C LEU A 9 -10.86 -28.58 9.34
N SER A 10 -10.56 -29.32 10.43
CA SER A 10 -11.33 -29.21 11.67
C SER A 10 -11.20 -27.84 12.32
N PHE A 11 -10.00 -27.23 12.29
CA PHE A 11 -9.77 -25.89 12.84
C PHE A 11 -10.47 -24.83 11.99
N LEU A 12 -10.36 -24.88 10.67
CA LEU A 12 -11.08 -23.99 9.76
C LEU A 12 -12.59 -24.05 9.97
N SER A 13 -13.14 -25.26 10.10
CA SER A 13 -14.56 -25.46 10.39
C SER A 13 -14.99 -24.94 11.78
N GLN A 14 -14.13 -24.97 12.78
CA GLN A 14 -14.39 -24.36 14.09
C GLN A 14 -14.40 -22.82 14.00
N ILE A 15 -13.51 -22.24 13.21
CA ILE A 15 -13.49 -20.79 12.97
C ILE A 15 -14.77 -20.34 12.28
N GLU A 16 -15.18 -21.02 11.20
CA GLU A 16 -16.42 -20.71 10.47
C GLU A 16 -17.67 -20.75 11.37
N ARG A 17 -17.67 -21.60 12.37
CA ARG A 17 -18.77 -21.71 13.35
C ARG A 17 -18.60 -20.77 14.57
N GLY A 18 -17.53 -20.00 14.64
CA GLY A 18 -17.26 -19.12 15.78
C GLY A 18 -16.95 -19.85 17.09
N THR A 19 -16.58 -21.15 17.03
CA THR A 19 -16.32 -21.99 18.20
C THR A 19 -14.85 -22.08 18.60
N SER A 20 -13.97 -21.39 17.90
CA SER A 20 -12.53 -21.32 18.20
C SER A 20 -12.00 -19.89 18.07
N SER A 21 -11.03 -19.54 18.89
CA SER A 21 -10.31 -18.27 18.77
C SER A 21 -9.30 -18.33 17.63
N LEU A 22 -9.15 -17.20 16.92
CA LEU A 22 -8.24 -17.06 15.80
C LEU A 22 -7.04 -16.22 16.20
N SER A 23 -5.82 -16.72 16.01
CA SER A 23 -4.62 -15.91 16.20
C SER A 23 -4.40 -15.02 14.98
N ILE A 24 -3.72 -13.87 15.18
CA ILE A 24 -3.34 -12.95 14.08
C ILE A 24 -2.52 -13.67 13.02
N SER A 25 -1.63 -14.58 13.42
CA SER A 25 -0.84 -15.38 12.47
C SER A 25 -1.68 -16.34 11.63
N SER A 26 -2.73 -16.93 12.21
CA SER A 26 -3.68 -17.78 11.47
C SER A 26 -4.57 -16.93 10.57
N LEU A 27 -5.00 -15.75 11.04
CA LEU A 27 -5.79 -14.80 10.24
C LEU A 27 -5.02 -14.33 9.01
N LYS A 28 -3.71 -14.02 9.16
CA LYS A 28 -2.84 -13.67 8.04
C LYS A 28 -2.76 -14.77 6.99
N LYS A 29 -2.58 -16.03 7.38
CA LYS A 29 -2.57 -17.16 6.45
C LYS A 29 -3.90 -17.34 5.70
N ILE A 30 -5.01 -17.09 6.40
CA ILE A 30 -6.35 -17.15 5.79
C ILE A 30 -6.53 -16.02 4.78
N SER A 31 -6.15 -14.77 5.13
CA SER A 31 -6.23 -13.63 4.23
C SER A 31 -5.40 -13.84 2.95
N GLU A 32 -4.17 -14.33 3.09
CA GLU A 32 -3.30 -14.66 1.96
C GLU A 32 -3.93 -15.74 1.05
N ALA A 33 -4.50 -16.81 1.64
CA ALA A 33 -5.15 -17.86 0.88
C ALA A 33 -6.44 -17.41 0.19
N LEU A 34 -7.14 -16.40 0.72
CA LEU A 34 -8.33 -15.80 0.13
C LEU A 34 -7.98 -14.69 -0.87
N GLY A 35 -6.72 -14.25 -0.93
CA GLY A 35 -6.29 -13.13 -1.77
C GLY A 35 -6.86 -11.78 -1.33
N ILE A 36 -7.15 -11.62 -0.02
CA ILE A 36 -7.67 -10.39 0.59
C ILE A 36 -6.70 -9.85 1.63
N HIS A 37 -6.76 -8.56 1.89
CA HIS A 37 -5.94 -7.94 2.93
C HIS A 37 -6.46 -8.31 4.32
N ILE A 38 -5.55 -8.49 5.30
CA ILE A 38 -5.93 -8.86 6.69
C ILE A 38 -6.88 -7.83 7.33
N ASN A 39 -6.78 -6.55 6.96
CA ASN A 39 -7.65 -5.49 7.46
C ASN A 39 -9.13 -5.72 7.14
N TYR A 40 -9.46 -6.46 6.07
CA TYR A 40 -10.84 -6.82 5.72
C TYR A 40 -11.61 -7.48 6.88
N PHE A 41 -10.89 -8.21 7.76
CA PHE A 41 -11.50 -8.87 8.92
C PHE A 41 -11.72 -7.92 10.13
N PHE A 42 -11.21 -6.70 10.07
CA PHE A 42 -11.31 -5.71 11.14
C PHE A 42 -12.16 -4.49 10.73
N GLU A 43 -12.62 -4.46 9.48
CA GLU A 43 -13.53 -3.42 9.01
C GLU A 43 -14.92 -3.69 9.60
N ASP A 44 -15.41 -2.76 10.43
CA ASP A 44 -16.79 -2.81 10.95
C ASP A 44 -17.78 -2.62 9.78
N GLU A 45 -18.76 -3.52 9.65
CA GLU A 45 -19.82 -3.45 8.62
C GLU A 45 -20.66 -2.16 8.66
N GLN A 46 -20.42 -1.27 9.63
CA GLN A 46 -21.15 -0.02 9.84
C GLN A 46 -20.33 1.25 9.57
N GLU A 47 -19.13 1.16 8.99
CA GLU A 47 -18.44 2.38 8.57
C GLU A 47 -19.29 3.11 7.52
N VAL A 48 -19.72 4.32 7.88
CA VAL A 48 -20.41 5.22 6.96
C VAL A 48 -19.54 5.40 5.73
N GLN A 49 -20.02 4.94 4.58
CA GLN A 49 -19.28 5.09 3.33
C GLN A 49 -19.03 6.57 3.07
N THR A 50 -17.77 6.93 2.90
CA THR A 50 -17.36 8.28 2.55
C THR A 50 -16.64 8.25 1.21
N PHE A 51 -17.01 9.16 0.32
CA PHE A 51 -16.36 9.30 -0.99
C PHE A 51 -15.49 10.55 -1.07
N VAL A 52 -15.63 11.45 -0.12
CA VAL A 52 -14.90 12.71 -0.05
C VAL A 52 -14.04 12.72 1.20
N VAL A 53 -12.74 12.97 1.03
CA VAL A 53 -11.80 13.24 2.12
C VAL A 53 -11.36 14.70 1.99
N ARG A 54 -11.57 15.49 3.02
CA ARG A 54 -11.14 16.89 3.03
C ARG A 54 -9.66 16.98 3.35
N ALA A 55 -9.01 18.05 2.90
CA ALA A 55 -7.58 18.23 3.11
C ALA A 55 -7.17 18.17 4.59
N ASP A 56 -8.02 18.68 5.47
CA ASP A 56 -7.79 18.68 6.92
C ASP A 56 -7.99 17.30 7.57
N ASP A 57 -8.63 16.37 6.85
CA ASP A 57 -8.92 15.01 7.33
C ASP A 57 -7.91 13.97 6.81
N HIS A 58 -6.84 14.40 6.14
CA HIS A 58 -5.81 13.48 5.65
C HIS A 58 -5.04 12.85 6.81
N HIS A 59 -5.13 11.53 6.95
CA HIS A 59 -4.33 10.78 7.93
C HIS A 59 -2.96 10.46 7.36
N SER A 60 -1.92 10.96 8.01
CA SER A 60 -0.54 10.70 7.64
C SER A 60 0.10 9.62 8.51
N PHE A 61 0.93 8.79 7.91
CA PHE A 61 1.70 7.73 8.58
C PHE A 61 3.06 7.55 7.93
N THR A 62 3.97 6.90 8.64
CA THR A 62 5.26 6.45 8.13
C THR A 62 5.33 4.92 8.21
N THR A 63 6.12 4.30 7.34
CA THR A 63 6.38 2.87 7.45
C THR A 63 7.58 2.61 8.36
N THR A 64 7.70 1.39 8.89
CA THR A 64 8.82 1.00 9.76
C THR A 64 10.16 0.93 9.02
N LYS A 65 10.16 0.95 7.69
CA LYS A 65 11.34 0.76 6.85
C LYS A 65 11.78 2.00 6.09
N GLY A 66 10.96 3.06 6.08
CA GLY A 66 11.24 4.26 5.30
C GLY A 66 10.99 5.55 6.10
N SER A 67 11.59 6.63 5.66
CA SER A 67 11.43 7.97 6.25
C SER A 67 10.36 8.82 5.55
N GLN A 68 9.81 8.33 4.44
CA GLN A 68 8.76 9.02 3.68
C GLN A 68 7.44 9.05 4.46
N ILE A 69 6.70 10.14 4.27
CA ILE A 69 5.41 10.36 4.90
C ILE A 69 4.31 10.09 3.88
N TYR A 70 3.44 9.14 4.18
CA TYR A 70 2.26 8.81 3.39
C TYR A 70 1.04 9.51 3.97
N SER A 71 0.26 10.18 3.14
CA SER A 71 -1.03 10.76 3.51
C SER A 71 -2.11 10.14 2.64
N ARG A 72 -3.02 9.40 3.28
CA ARG A 72 -4.11 8.70 2.59
C ARG A 72 -5.12 9.68 2.04
N LEU A 73 -5.47 9.53 0.75
CA LEU A 73 -6.42 10.40 0.03
C LEU A 73 -7.76 9.70 -0.26
N THR A 74 -7.91 8.45 0.17
CA THR A 74 -9.09 7.64 -0.09
C THR A 74 -10.16 7.83 0.96
N GLY A 75 -11.42 7.89 0.52
CA GLY A 75 -12.59 7.67 1.38
C GLY A 75 -12.74 6.19 1.77
N THR A 76 -13.74 5.91 2.58
CA THR A 76 -14.05 4.57 3.09
C THR A 76 -15.24 4.00 2.32
N PHE A 77 -15.03 2.93 1.55
CA PHE A 77 -16.06 2.17 0.87
C PHE A 77 -15.58 0.77 0.50
N ASN A 78 -16.51 -0.17 0.37
CA ASN A 78 -16.20 -1.57 0.13
C ASN A 78 -15.64 -1.81 -1.27
N ASN A 79 -14.77 -2.83 -1.41
CA ASN A 79 -14.18 -3.27 -2.68
C ASN A 79 -13.33 -2.21 -3.40
N ARG A 80 -12.72 -1.29 -2.66
CA ARG A 80 -11.72 -0.38 -3.22
C ARG A 80 -10.60 -1.20 -3.88
N ARG A 81 -10.12 -0.73 -5.02
CA ARG A 81 -8.99 -1.34 -5.74
C ARG A 81 -7.79 -0.41 -5.84
N LEU A 82 -8.03 0.88 -5.73
CA LEU A 82 -6.98 1.90 -5.80
C LEU A 82 -6.66 2.40 -4.40
N GLU A 83 -5.39 2.67 -4.14
CA GLU A 83 -4.91 3.37 -2.95
C GLU A 83 -4.19 4.67 -3.38
N PRO A 84 -4.92 5.76 -3.60
CA PRO A 84 -4.33 7.08 -3.83
C PRO A 84 -3.74 7.63 -2.54
N MET A 85 -2.49 8.08 -2.62
CA MET A 85 -1.76 8.69 -1.50
C MET A 85 -0.96 9.89 -1.98
N LYS A 86 -0.87 10.92 -1.15
CA LYS A 86 0.20 11.90 -1.26
C LYS A 86 1.40 11.38 -0.49
N VAL A 87 2.55 11.32 -1.12
CA VAL A 87 3.79 10.88 -0.48
C VAL A 87 4.79 12.02 -0.48
N THR A 88 5.29 12.37 0.71
CA THR A 88 6.36 13.33 0.89
C THR A 88 7.66 12.57 1.15
N LEU A 89 8.65 12.81 0.30
CA LEU A 89 9.99 12.24 0.40
C LEU A 89 10.91 13.28 1.06
N PRO A 90 11.49 12.98 2.23
CA PRO A 90 12.45 13.87 2.88
C PRO A 90 13.66 14.22 2.00
N PRO A 91 14.38 15.29 2.32
CA PRO A 91 15.63 15.64 1.64
C PRO A 91 16.61 14.48 1.61
N ARG A 92 17.24 14.23 0.47
CA ARG A 92 18.25 13.18 0.29
C ARG A 92 17.79 11.77 0.67
N MET A 93 16.48 11.54 0.70
CA MET A 93 15.92 10.22 0.98
C MET A 93 16.34 9.23 -0.10
N HIS A 94 16.81 8.08 0.32
CA HIS A 94 17.16 6.95 -0.52
C HIS A 94 16.51 5.68 0.02
N GLU A 95 15.76 4.96 -0.82
CA GLU A 95 15.19 3.65 -0.45
C GLU A 95 16.26 2.57 -0.60
N GLU A 96 16.70 2.00 0.52
CA GLU A 96 17.79 1.01 0.52
C GLU A 96 17.36 -0.39 0.05
N HIS A 97 16.06 -0.67 0.10
CA HIS A 97 15.53 -2.00 -0.14
C HIS A 97 14.56 -2.03 -1.33
N PRO A 98 15.06 -2.35 -2.55
CA PRO A 98 14.19 -2.56 -3.70
C PRO A 98 13.14 -3.64 -3.41
N TYR A 99 11.92 -3.43 -3.87
CA TYR A 99 10.80 -4.34 -3.65
C TYR A 99 10.00 -4.56 -4.94
N SER A 100 9.12 -5.55 -4.91
CA SER A 100 8.15 -5.81 -5.97
C SER A 100 6.92 -6.49 -5.37
N HIS A 101 5.78 -6.28 -6.00
CA HIS A 101 4.51 -6.92 -5.63
C HIS A 101 3.60 -7.07 -6.86
N SER A 102 2.46 -7.72 -6.68
CA SER A 102 1.46 -7.82 -7.75
C SER A 102 0.73 -6.49 -7.95
N GLY A 103 0.31 -6.19 -9.18
CA GLY A 103 -0.47 -5.01 -9.51
C GLY A 103 0.31 -4.00 -10.34
N GLU A 104 -0.07 -2.76 -10.21
CA GLU A 104 0.53 -1.64 -10.94
C GLU A 104 0.56 -0.37 -10.08
N GLU A 105 1.51 0.50 -10.37
CA GLU A 105 1.73 1.76 -9.68
C GLU A 105 1.81 2.90 -10.67
N PHE A 106 1.14 3.99 -10.32
CA PHE A 106 1.19 5.26 -11.04
C PHE A 106 1.64 6.36 -10.09
N TYR A 107 2.56 7.22 -10.56
CA TYR A 107 3.02 8.38 -9.83
C TYR A 107 2.94 9.63 -10.69
N TYR A 108 2.62 10.75 -10.05
CA TYR A 108 2.68 12.10 -10.61
C TYR A 108 3.49 12.98 -9.66
N VAL A 109 4.52 13.64 -10.13
CA VAL A 109 5.33 14.55 -9.32
C VAL A 109 4.56 15.86 -9.12
N LEU A 110 4.19 16.15 -7.88
CA LEU A 110 3.44 17.35 -7.50
C LEU A 110 4.36 18.54 -7.21
N ASP A 111 5.54 18.28 -6.65
CA ASP A 111 6.54 19.28 -6.29
C ASP A 111 7.91 18.62 -6.17
N GLY A 112 8.97 19.32 -6.60
CA GLY A 112 10.35 18.85 -6.54
C GLY A 112 10.72 17.85 -7.63
N GLU A 113 11.61 16.93 -7.32
CA GLU A 113 12.16 15.94 -8.23
C GLU A 113 12.21 14.57 -7.57
N VAL A 114 12.01 13.51 -8.34
CA VAL A 114 12.11 12.12 -7.86
C VAL A 114 12.83 11.26 -8.89
N ILE A 115 13.71 10.41 -8.43
CA ILE A 115 14.36 9.41 -9.27
C ILE A 115 13.75 8.06 -8.96
N PHE A 116 13.13 7.44 -9.96
CA PHE A 116 12.68 6.05 -9.89
C PHE A 116 13.70 5.12 -10.55
N TYR A 117 13.88 3.97 -9.92
CA TYR A 117 14.59 2.85 -10.51
C TYR A 117 13.58 1.73 -10.72
N VAL A 118 13.31 1.38 -11.97
CA VAL A 118 12.38 0.31 -12.35
C VAL A 118 13.13 -0.70 -13.21
N ASN A 119 13.20 -1.94 -12.77
CA ASN A 119 13.95 -3.00 -13.46
C ASN A 119 15.40 -2.61 -13.82
N ASN A 120 16.10 -1.92 -12.90
CA ASN A 120 17.45 -1.35 -13.03
C ASN A 120 17.56 -0.17 -14.04
N GLU A 121 16.48 0.31 -14.60
CA GLU A 121 16.48 1.53 -15.40
C GLU A 121 16.20 2.74 -14.50
N LYS A 122 17.00 3.80 -14.67
CA LYS A 122 16.88 5.05 -13.93
C LYS A 122 15.99 6.04 -14.69
N HIS A 123 14.94 6.53 -14.04
CA HIS A 123 14.02 7.53 -14.57
C HIS A 123 14.06 8.75 -13.65
N HIS A 124 14.57 9.87 -14.12
CA HIS A 124 14.58 11.14 -13.40
C HIS A 124 13.33 11.93 -13.79
N LEU A 125 12.46 12.18 -12.83
CA LEU A 125 11.20 12.87 -12.99
C LEU A 125 11.22 14.24 -12.31
N TYR A 126 10.63 15.21 -12.97
CA TYR A 126 10.47 16.59 -12.54
C TYR A 126 9.00 16.89 -12.25
N GLU A 127 8.72 18.02 -11.62
CA GLU A 127 7.36 18.51 -11.40
C GLU A 127 6.52 18.43 -12.68
N GLY A 128 5.34 17.80 -12.59
CA GLY A 128 4.44 17.55 -13.71
C GLY A 128 4.68 16.24 -14.47
N ASP A 129 5.82 15.57 -14.26
CA ASP A 129 6.09 14.28 -14.90
C ASP A 129 5.33 13.13 -14.23
N THR A 130 5.16 12.06 -14.99
CA THR A 130 4.49 10.83 -14.53
C THR A 130 5.31 9.59 -14.85
N ILE A 131 5.11 8.54 -14.05
CA ILE A 131 5.57 7.19 -14.34
C ILE A 131 4.46 6.19 -14.02
N HIS A 132 4.28 5.18 -14.87
CA HIS A 132 3.32 4.10 -14.68
C HIS A 132 3.97 2.78 -15.10
N PHE A 133 3.97 1.80 -14.19
CA PHE A 133 4.61 0.51 -14.43
C PHE A 133 3.92 -0.63 -13.67
N PRO A 134 4.07 -1.89 -14.14
CA PRO A 134 3.62 -3.04 -13.38
C PRO A 134 4.53 -3.25 -12.16
N SER A 135 3.95 -3.27 -10.96
CA SER A 135 4.68 -3.38 -9.69
C SER A 135 5.41 -4.71 -9.49
N SER A 136 5.20 -5.67 -10.40
CA SER A 136 5.99 -6.92 -10.45
C SER A 136 7.45 -6.71 -10.87
N LEU A 137 7.77 -5.56 -11.47
CA LEU A 137 9.15 -5.14 -11.72
C LEU A 137 9.78 -4.68 -10.42
N ILE A 138 11.05 -5.05 -10.19
CA ILE A 138 11.80 -4.56 -9.03
C ILE A 138 11.94 -3.06 -9.15
N HIS A 139 11.57 -2.32 -8.10
CA HIS A 139 11.59 -0.88 -8.10
C HIS A 139 11.96 -0.29 -6.74
N HIS A 140 12.47 0.91 -6.76
CA HIS A 140 12.72 1.78 -5.61
C HIS A 140 12.86 3.23 -6.10
N TRP A 141 12.96 4.17 -5.18
CA TRP A 141 13.01 5.59 -5.48
C TRP A 141 13.92 6.36 -4.54
N GLU A 142 14.27 7.57 -4.96
CA GLU A 142 15.04 8.50 -4.15
C GLU A 142 14.63 9.95 -4.41
N ASN A 143 14.80 10.81 -3.42
CA ASN A 143 14.74 12.25 -3.56
C ASN A 143 16.18 12.80 -3.71
N PRO A 144 16.58 13.33 -4.87
CA PRO A 144 17.94 13.83 -5.08
C PRO A 144 18.19 15.21 -4.46
N LEU A 145 17.13 15.93 -4.01
CA LEU A 145 17.19 17.31 -3.56
C LEU A 145 17.57 17.44 -2.09
N GLU A 146 18.01 18.65 -1.72
CA GLU A 146 18.20 19.09 -0.33
C GLU A 146 16.87 19.54 0.33
N THR A 147 15.77 19.54 -0.43
CA THR A 147 14.42 19.90 -0.01
C THR A 147 13.51 18.67 -0.13
N GLU A 148 12.34 18.73 0.45
CA GLU A 148 11.32 17.71 0.26
C GLU A 148 10.85 17.63 -1.20
N SER A 149 10.43 16.46 -1.63
CA SER A 149 9.70 16.25 -2.88
C SER A 149 8.36 15.62 -2.57
N THR A 150 7.34 15.92 -3.36
CA THR A 150 5.98 15.42 -3.15
C THR A 150 5.44 14.77 -4.41
N VAL A 151 4.87 13.57 -4.27
CA VAL A 151 4.22 12.85 -5.37
C VAL A 151 2.79 12.45 -5.01
N LEU A 152 1.92 12.40 -6.01
CA LEU A 152 0.70 11.60 -5.95
C LEU A 152 1.06 10.17 -6.35
N SER A 153 0.79 9.23 -5.47
CA SER A 153 0.95 7.79 -5.67
C SER A 153 -0.42 7.14 -5.81
N ILE A 154 -0.61 6.28 -6.79
CA ILE A 154 -1.81 5.44 -6.93
C ILE A 154 -1.34 4.01 -7.12
N VAL A 155 -1.69 3.15 -6.16
CA VAL A 155 -1.27 1.75 -6.13
C VAL A 155 -2.49 0.82 -6.22
N THR A 156 -2.36 -0.27 -6.93
CA THR A 156 -3.34 -1.35 -7.00
C THR A 156 -2.64 -2.71 -6.99
N PRO A 157 -3.15 -3.73 -6.28
CA PRO A 157 -4.20 -3.65 -5.25
C PRO A 157 -3.75 -2.85 -4.02
N ILE A 158 -4.66 -2.57 -3.13
CA ILE A 158 -4.38 -1.91 -1.84
C ILE A 158 -3.34 -2.72 -1.06
N ILE A 159 -2.26 -2.08 -0.62
CA ILE A 159 -1.14 -2.72 0.10
C ILE A 159 -0.96 -2.20 1.54
N PHE A 160 -1.68 -1.12 1.94
CA PHE A 160 -1.63 -0.51 3.28
C PHE A 160 -2.98 -0.54 3.98
#